data_445c0bc8e64f11d20499c1c87bfefcb0
#
_entry.id   445c0bc8e64f11d20499c1c87bfefcb0
#
_cell.length_a   1.000
_cell.length_b   1.000
_cell.length_c   1.000
_cell.angle_alpha   90.00
_cell.angle_beta   90.00
_cell.angle_gamma   90.00
#
_symmetry.space_group_name_H-M   'P 1'
#
loop_
_entity.id
_entity.type
_entity.pdbx_description
1 polymer ?
#
loop_
_entity_poly.entity_id
_entity_poly.type
_entity_poly.pdbx_seq_one_letter_code
_entity_poly.pdbx_strand_id
1 'polypeptide(L)'
;MFLRTDRPAGDAVSALRAKVREIDSALPLFEAGGLEEAVDSSFDNRRAVMMLLAAFAGLALFLSALGIYGVLAYDVSQRTREIGVRGAIGASRGQIAALILRQGLWKGGIGVVLGLIGAALLSRSMTTLLFNVRPTDPTVYAAVSFVLIAVALLASYLPARRASRIDPLVALRDE
;
A
#
# COMPACT_ATOMS: atom_id res chain seq x y z
N MET A 1 -24.86 31.68 1.30
CA MET A 1 -26.32 31.82 1.16
C MET A 1 -26.80 30.62 0.37
N PHE A 2 -27.71 29.81 0.93
CA PHE A 2 -28.24 28.62 0.24
C PHE A 2 -29.69 28.91 -0.16
N LEU A 3 -29.99 28.65 -1.44
CA LEU A 3 -31.33 28.73 -1.99
C LEU A 3 -31.82 27.31 -2.27
N ARG A 4 -32.94 26.94 -1.66
CA ARG A 4 -33.64 25.69 -1.96
C ARG A 4 -34.67 25.96 -3.05
N THR A 5 -34.60 25.28 -4.18
CA THR A 5 -35.54 25.40 -5.29
C THR A 5 -35.94 24.01 -5.78
N ASP A 6 -37.17 23.89 -6.26
CA ASP A 6 -37.70 22.69 -6.91
C ASP A 6 -37.41 22.66 -8.42
N ARG A 7 -36.68 23.67 -8.95
CA ARG A 7 -36.26 23.76 -10.36
C ARG A 7 -34.83 23.17 -10.53
N PRO A 8 -34.48 22.72 -11.72
CA PRO A 8 -33.13 22.32 -12.05
C PRO A 8 -32.12 23.39 -11.65
N ALA A 9 -31.01 23.01 -11.03
CA ALA A 9 -30.02 23.94 -10.48
C ALA A 9 -29.48 24.94 -11.50
N GLY A 10 -29.31 24.53 -12.78
CA GLY A 10 -28.86 25.39 -13.87
C GLY A 10 -29.80 26.56 -14.17
N ASP A 11 -31.11 26.32 -14.15
CA ASP A 11 -32.13 27.35 -14.42
C ASP A 11 -32.23 28.34 -13.25
N ALA A 12 -32.09 27.85 -12.02
CA ALA A 12 -32.10 28.70 -10.83
C ALA A 12 -30.84 29.58 -10.75
N VAL A 13 -29.69 29.07 -11.13
CA VAL A 13 -28.40 29.81 -11.17
C VAL A 13 -28.46 30.89 -12.27
N SER A 14 -28.99 30.57 -13.44
CA SER A 14 -29.13 31.55 -14.54
C SER A 14 -30.08 32.69 -14.19
N ALA A 15 -31.23 32.37 -13.57
CA ALA A 15 -32.20 33.38 -13.09
C ALA A 15 -31.61 34.25 -11.98
N LEU A 16 -30.85 33.65 -11.03
CA LEU A 16 -30.17 34.38 -9.97
C LEU A 16 -29.11 35.32 -10.55
N ARG A 17 -28.33 34.85 -11.53
CA ARG A 17 -27.28 35.64 -12.20
C ARG A 17 -27.85 36.81 -12.96
N ALA A 18 -29.02 36.64 -13.61
CA ALA A 18 -29.72 37.71 -14.28
C ALA A 18 -30.21 38.78 -13.28
N LYS A 19 -30.79 38.35 -12.15
CA LYS A 19 -31.31 39.27 -11.13
C LYS A 19 -30.18 40.04 -10.40
N VAL A 20 -29.07 39.40 -10.13
CA VAL A 20 -27.92 40.09 -9.49
C VAL A 20 -27.29 41.11 -10.43
N ARG A 21 -27.21 40.83 -11.75
CA ARG A 21 -26.74 41.80 -12.74
C ARG A 21 -27.65 43.03 -12.87
N GLU A 22 -28.95 42.84 -12.59
CA GLU A 22 -29.93 43.94 -12.63
C GLU A 22 -29.74 44.89 -11.42
N ILE A 23 -29.25 44.35 -10.27
CA ILE A 23 -29.06 45.11 -9.03
C ILE A 23 -27.67 45.74 -9.01
N ASP A 24 -26.62 44.98 -9.36
CA ASP A 24 -25.25 45.47 -9.42
C ASP A 24 -24.43 44.66 -10.45
N SER A 25 -24.07 45.33 -11.54
CA SER A 25 -23.30 44.74 -12.64
C SER A 25 -21.81 44.47 -12.29
N ALA A 26 -21.33 45.00 -11.17
CA ALA A 26 -19.94 44.89 -10.74
C ALA A 26 -19.72 43.73 -9.75
N LEU A 27 -20.75 43.06 -9.24
CA LEU A 27 -20.66 41.93 -8.32
C LEU A 27 -20.39 40.63 -9.08
N PRO A 28 -19.18 40.07 -9.03
CA PRO A 28 -18.92 38.76 -9.61
C PRO A 28 -19.54 37.68 -8.74
N LEU A 29 -20.46 36.90 -9.30
CA LEU A 29 -20.93 35.67 -8.66
C LEU A 29 -19.89 34.57 -8.88
N PHE A 30 -19.03 34.38 -7.91
CA PHE A 30 -18.12 33.24 -7.86
C PHE A 30 -18.88 31.99 -7.43
N GLU A 31 -18.68 30.87 -8.13
CA GLU A 31 -19.20 29.53 -7.78
C GLU A 31 -20.71 29.42 -7.56
N ALA A 32 -21.53 30.09 -8.41
CA ALA A 32 -22.95 29.80 -8.48
C ALA A 32 -23.14 28.47 -9.24
N GLY A 33 -23.04 27.36 -8.56
CA GLY A 33 -23.25 25.99 -9.04
C GLY A 33 -24.27 25.24 -8.21
N GLY A 34 -24.77 24.13 -8.70
CA GLY A 34 -25.58 23.20 -7.87
C GLY A 34 -24.75 22.62 -6.73
N LEU A 35 -25.36 22.49 -5.56
CA LEU A 35 -24.71 21.84 -4.42
C LEU A 35 -24.28 20.40 -4.77
N GLU A 36 -25.03 19.73 -5.65
CA GLU A 36 -24.70 18.40 -6.17
C GLU A 36 -23.41 18.41 -6.99
N GLU A 37 -23.21 19.37 -7.88
CA GLU A 37 -21.97 19.51 -8.68
C GLU A 37 -20.75 19.83 -7.80
N ALA A 38 -20.92 20.68 -6.79
CA ALA A 38 -19.86 21.00 -5.84
C ALA A 38 -19.52 19.79 -4.94
N VAL A 39 -20.48 18.99 -4.57
CA VAL A 39 -20.32 17.74 -3.82
C VAL A 39 -19.65 16.70 -4.70
N ASP A 40 -20.12 16.48 -5.90
CA ASP A 40 -19.55 15.49 -6.84
C ASP A 40 -18.10 15.82 -7.22
N SER A 41 -17.79 17.08 -7.50
CA SER A 41 -16.43 17.50 -7.79
C SER A 41 -15.48 17.29 -6.59
N SER A 42 -15.98 17.44 -5.36
CA SER A 42 -15.22 17.16 -4.15
C SER A 42 -14.97 15.67 -3.96
N PHE A 43 -15.92 14.81 -4.32
CA PHE A 43 -15.76 13.36 -4.30
C PHE A 43 -14.81 12.87 -5.39
N ASP A 44 -14.88 13.41 -6.61
CA ASP A 44 -14.02 13.03 -7.73
C ASP A 44 -12.55 13.36 -7.45
N ASN A 45 -12.27 14.53 -6.89
CA ASN A 45 -10.91 14.90 -6.51
C ASN A 45 -10.37 13.99 -5.40
N ARG A 46 -11.18 13.67 -4.39
CA ARG A 46 -10.80 12.74 -3.32
C ARG A 46 -10.55 11.33 -3.85
N ARG A 47 -11.37 10.85 -4.80
CA ARG A 47 -11.21 9.56 -5.46
C ARG A 47 -9.92 9.50 -6.28
N ALA A 48 -9.60 10.55 -7.04
CA ALA A 48 -8.35 10.64 -7.80
C ALA A 48 -7.12 10.55 -6.89
N VAL A 49 -7.10 11.28 -5.78
CA VAL A 49 -6.01 11.22 -4.78
C VAL A 49 -5.90 9.83 -4.17
N MET A 50 -7.03 9.19 -3.80
CA MET A 50 -7.02 7.82 -3.27
C MET A 50 -6.49 6.81 -4.27
N MET A 51 -6.86 6.91 -5.56
CA MET A 51 -6.32 6.03 -6.61
C MET A 51 -4.82 6.22 -6.79
N LEU A 52 -4.35 7.46 -6.76
CA LEU A 52 -2.92 7.76 -6.86
C LEU A 52 -2.15 7.17 -5.67
N LEU A 53 -2.65 7.37 -4.45
CA LEU A 53 -2.04 6.79 -3.24
C LEU A 53 -2.04 5.26 -3.28
N ALA A 54 -3.14 4.64 -3.75
CA ALA A 54 -3.21 3.19 -3.91
C ALA A 54 -2.20 2.66 -4.95
N ALA A 55 -2.01 3.38 -6.06
CA ALA A 55 -0.99 3.03 -7.05
C ALA A 55 0.43 3.11 -6.48
N PHE A 56 0.75 4.17 -5.74
CA PHE A 56 2.04 4.29 -5.06
C PHE A 56 2.25 3.21 -3.99
N ALA A 57 1.21 2.90 -3.21
CA ALA A 57 1.27 1.80 -2.23
C ALA A 57 1.50 0.45 -2.91
N GLY A 58 0.83 0.18 -4.02
CA GLY A 58 1.04 -1.02 -4.83
C GLY A 58 2.47 -1.12 -5.36
N LEU A 59 3.02 -0.02 -5.88
CA LEU A 59 4.39 0.04 -6.37
C LEU A 59 5.40 -0.18 -5.22
N ALA A 60 5.17 0.43 -4.06
CA ALA A 60 6.01 0.24 -2.88
C ALA A 60 6.01 -1.22 -2.39
N LEU A 61 4.84 -1.88 -2.38
CA LEU A 61 4.71 -3.30 -2.06
C LEU A 61 5.47 -4.17 -3.06
N PHE A 62 5.36 -3.87 -4.35
CA PHE A 62 6.07 -4.61 -5.40
C PHE A 62 7.59 -4.48 -5.25
N LEU A 63 8.11 -3.27 -5.04
CA LEU A 63 9.53 -3.04 -4.80
C LEU A 63 10.02 -3.73 -3.52
N SER A 64 9.21 -3.71 -2.45
CA SER A 64 9.51 -4.42 -1.20
C SER A 64 9.59 -5.94 -1.42
N ALA A 65 8.66 -6.51 -2.20
CA ALA A 65 8.68 -7.93 -2.56
C ALA A 65 9.94 -8.30 -3.35
N LEU A 66 10.34 -7.45 -4.33
CA LEU A 66 11.59 -7.64 -5.07
C LEU A 66 12.81 -7.56 -4.16
N GLY A 67 12.82 -6.62 -3.20
CA GLY A 67 13.91 -6.49 -2.23
C GLY A 67 14.06 -7.73 -1.35
N ILE A 68 12.96 -8.26 -0.80
CA ILE A 68 12.97 -9.50 -0.01
C ILE A 68 13.45 -10.67 -0.86
N TYR A 69 12.91 -10.81 -2.08
CA TYR A 69 13.33 -11.85 -3.01
C TYR A 69 14.83 -11.79 -3.29
N GLY A 70 15.35 -10.60 -3.64
CA GLY A 70 16.77 -10.41 -3.96
C GLY A 70 17.70 -10.77 -2.82
N VAL A 71 17.39 -10.31 -1.59
CA VAL A 71 18.18 -10.62 -0.39
C VAL A 71 18.17 -12.12 -0.09
N LEU A 72 17.00 -12.77 -0.17
CA LEU A 72 16.90 -14.21 0.10
C LEU A 72 17.56 -15.05 -1.01
N ALA A 73 17.42 -14.65 -2.28
CA ALA A 73 18.08 -15.32 -3.39
C ALA A 73 19.61 -15.23 -3.27
N TYR A 74 20.12 -14.08 -2.85
CA TYR A 74 21.53 -13.89 -2.57
C TYR A 74 22.00 -14.75 -1.38
N ASP A 75 21.26 -14.74 -0.26
CA ASP A 75 21.57 -15.58 0.91
C ASP A 75 21.62 -17.08 0.54
N VAL A 76 20.68 -17.54 -0.31
CA VAL A 76 20.65 -18.92 -0.80
C VAL A 76 21.88 -19.23 -1.66
N SER A 77 22.24 -18.33 -2.56
CA SER A 77 23.41 -18.53 -3.44
C SER A 77 24.72 -18.60 -2.66
N GLN A 78 24.87 -17.79 -1.63
CA GLN A 78 26.05 -17.78 -0.74
C GLN A 78 26.16 -19.04 0.13
N ARG A 79 25.03 -19.70 0.40
CA ARG A 79 24.97 -20.90 1.28
C ARG A 79 24.63 -22.18 0.53
N THR A 80 24.81 -22.20 -0.80
CA THR A 80 24.48 -23.36 -1.63
C THR A 80 25.18 -24.63 -1.13
N ARG A 81 26.46 -24.53 -0.77
CA ARG A 81 27.25 -25.65 -0.22
C ARG A 81 26.71 -26.15 1.12
N GLU A 82 26.36 -25.24 2.04
CA GLU A 82 25.76 -25.60 3.34
C GLU A 82 24.43 -26.33 3.15
N ILE A 83 23.60 -25.81 2.24
CA ILE A 83 22.30 -26.41 1.90
C ILE A 83 22.50 -27.79 1.26
N GLY A 84 23.49 -27.93 0.37
CA GLY A 84 23.85 -29.19 -0.27
C GLY A 84 24.31 -30.24 0.73
N VAL A 85 25.19 -29.88 1.67
CA VAL A 85 25.64 -30.77 2.78
C VAL A 85 24.48 -31.23 3.62
N ARG A 86 23.57 -30.32 4.00
CA ARG A 86 22.36 -30.68 4.78
C ARG A 86 21.46 -31.65 4.00
N GLY A 87 21.31 -31.43 2.70
CA GLY A 87 20.58 -32.35 1.82
C GLY A 87 21.24 -33.74 1.75
N ALA A 88 22.57 -33.79 1.66
CA ALA A 88 23.33 -35.06 1.63
C ALA A 88 23.23 -35.85 2.95
N ILE A 89 23.12 -35.18 4.11
CA ILE A 89 22.93 -35.77 5.43
C ILE A 89 21.47 -36.18 5.70
N GLY A 90 20.55 -35.94 4.73
CA GLY A 90 19.18 -36.40 4.80
C GLY A 90 18.13 -35.35 5.17
N ALA A 91 18.48 -34.04 5.14
CA ALA A 91 17.48 -33.00 5.33
C ALA A 91 16.43 -33.04 4.19
N SER A 92 15.17 -33.08 4.56
CA SER A 92 14.07 -33.05 3.58
C SER A 92 13.95 -31.71 2.89
N ARG A 93 13.44 -31.70 1.65
CA ARG A 93 13.17 -30.46 0.90
C ARG A 93 12.28 -29.48 1.67
N GLY A 94 11.32 -30.01 2.44
CA GLY A 94 10.43 -29.20 3.27
C GLY A 94 11.17 -28.49 4.41
N GLN A 95 12.15 -29.16 5.05
CA GLN A 95 12.96 -28.57 6.11
C GLN A 95 13.84 -27.43 5.58
N ILE A 96 14.44 -27.60 4.41
CA ILE A 96 15.24 -26.55 3.76
C ILE A 96 14.35 -25.36 3.37
N ALA A 97 13.20 -25.62 2.76
CA ALA A 97 12.25 -24.56 2.41
C ALA A 97 11.74 -23.81 3.65
N ALA A 98 11.39 -24.53 4.72
CA ALA A 98 10.93 -23.93 5.98
C ALA A 98 11.99 -23.03 6.62
N LEU A 99 13.26 -23.42 6.55
CA LEU A 99 14.37 -22.62 7.05
C LEU A 99 14.43 -21.25 6.36
N ILE A 100 14.34 -21.24 5.04
CA ILE A 100 14.42 -20.01 4.24
C ILE A 100 13.17 -19.14 4.42
N LEU A 101 11.98 -19.76 4.44
CA LEU A 101 10.73 -19.06 4.74
C LEU A 101 10.77 -18.41 6.13
N ARG A 102 11.30 -19.11 7.14
CA ARG A 102 11.47 -18.54 8.49
C ARG A 102 12.41 -17.34 8.49
N GLN A 103 13.50 -17.38 7.71
CA GLN A 103 14.39 -16.22 7.57
C GLN A 103 13.70 -15.04 6.89
N GLY A 104 12.91 -15.29 5.83
CA GLY A 104 12.10 -14.27 5.16
C GLY A 104 11.07 -13.64 6.08
N LEU A 105 10.36 -14.48 6.86
CA LEU A 105 9.38 -14.02 7.84
C LEU A 105 10.01 -13.18 8.96
N TRP A 106 11.19 -13.55 9.45
CA TRP A 106 11.88 -12.79 10.47
C TRP A 106 12.31 -11.40 9.96
N LYS A 107 12.92 -11.35 8.76
CA LYS A 107 13.30 -10.08 8.12
C LYS A 107 12.07 -9.22 7.79
N GLY A 108 11.01 -9.83 7.23
CA GLY A 108 9.74 -9.16 6.96
C GLY A 108 9.04 -8.68 8.23
N GLY A 109 9.05 -9.48 9.29
CA GLY A 109 8.47 -9.13 10.59
C GLY A 109 9.12 -7.88 11.21
N ILE A 110 10.45 -7.80 11.18
CA ILE A 110 11.18 -6.59 11.62
C ILE A 110 10.72 -5.38 10.79
N GLY A 111 10.62 -5.52 9.46
CA GLY A 111 10.14 -4.47 8.57
C GLY A 111 8.72 -4.01 8.90
N VAL A 112 7.81 -4.95 9.19
CA VAL A 112 6.42 -4.65 9.60
C VAL A 112 6.40 -3.86 10.90
N VAL A 113 7.16 -4.29 11.92
CA VAL A 113 7.22 -3.58 13.21
C VAL A 113 7.74 -2.16 13.04
N LEU A 114 8.85 -1.97 12.33
CA LEU A 114 9.42 -0.64 12.07
C LEU A 114 8.46 0.22 11.24
N GLY A 115 7.80 -0.36 10.24
CA GLY A 115 6.80 0.32 9.42
C GLY A 115 5.58 0.77 10.22
N LEU A 116 5.07 -0.06 11.14
CA LEU A 116 3.95 0.28 12.02
C LEU A 116 4.32 1.42 12.99
N ILE A 117 5.53 1.38 13.56
CA ILE A 117 6.04 2.47 14.42
C ILE A 117 6.12 3.77 13.61
N GLY A 118 6.70 3.72 12.41
CA GLY A 118 6.80 4.88 11.53
C GLY A 118 5.43 5.43 11.14
N ALA A 119 4.49 4.56 10.76
CA ALA A 119 3.13 4.94 10.42
C ALA A 119 2.40 5.59 11.61
N ALA A 120 2.55 5.05 12.83
CA ALA A 120 1.96 5.61 14.03
C ALA A 120 2.54 7.01 14.37
N LEU A 121 3.85 7.21 14.20
CA LEU A 121 4.49 8.50 14.41
C LEU A 121 4.02 9.53 13.38
N LEU A 122 3.98 9.16 12.08
CA LEU A 122 3.48 10.04 11.02
C LEU A 122 2.00 10.39 11.22
N SER A 123 1.16 9.42 11.54
CA SER A 123 -0.26 9.65 11.79
C SER A 123 -0.49 10.66 12.93
N ARG A 124 0.32 10.60 13.98
CA ARG A 124 0.27 11.57 15.07
C ARG A 124 0.61 13.00 14.61
N SER A 125 1.61 13.15 13.77
CA SER A 125 2.02 14.46 13.24
C SER A 125 0.96 15.09 12.32
N MET A 126 0.12 14.25 11.68
CA MET A 126 -0.94 14.69 10.77
C MET A 126 -2.29 14.97 11.47
N THR A 127 -2.45 14.64 12.75
CA THR A 127 -3.71 14.87 13.49
C THR A 127 -4.12 16.33 13.55
N THR A 128 -3.17 17.25 13.51
CA THR A 128 -3.42 18.70 13.47
C THR A 128 -4.02 19.18 12.14
N LEU A 129 -3.91 18.39 11.08
CA LEU A 129 -4.39 18.70 9.72
C LEU A 129 -5.67 17.92 9.34
N LEU A 130 -5.95 16.82 10.04
CA LEU A 130 -7.15 15.98 9.77
C LEU A 130 -8.21 16.23 10.84
N PHE A 131 -9.15 17.09 10.51
CA PHE A 131 -10.39 17.25 11.29
C PHE A 131 -11.19 15.94 11.27
N ASN A 132 -11.39 15.33 12.45
CA ASN A 132 -12.38 14.30 12.74
C ASN A 132 -12.17 12.87 12.19
N VAL A 133 -10.94 12.46 11.83
CA VAL A 133 -10.63 11.05 11.53
C VAL A 133 -9.83 10.46 12.69
N ARG A 134 -10.25 9.32 13.25
CA ARG A 134 -9.43 8.57 14.23
C ARG A 134 -8.18 8.04 13.53
N PRO A 135 -6.99 8.58 13.82
CA PRO A 135 -5.76 8.24 13.08
C PRO A 135 -5.24 6.82 13.38
N THR A 136 -5.82 6.12 14.33
CA THR A 136 -5.39 4.78 14.77
C THR A 136 -6.59 3.84 14.83
N ASP A 137 -7.03 3.35 13.67
CA ASP A 137 -7.99 2.25 13.62
C ASP A 137 -7.21 0.91 13.69
N PRO A 138 -7.37 0.10 14.76
CA PRO A 138 -6.66 -1.16 14.90
C PRO A 138 -6.94 -2.13 13.75
N THR A 139 -8.13 -2.06 13.16
CA THR A 139 -8.54 -2.92 12.05
C THR A 139 -7.72 -2.64 10.80
N VAL A 140 -7.47 -1.35 10.50
CA VAL A 140 -6.62 -0.94 9.37
C VAL A 140 -5.17 -1.41 9.58
N TYR A 141 -4.62 -1.20 10.78
CA TYR A 141 -3.27 -1.64 11.11
C TYR A 141 -3.13 -3.16 11.01
N ALA A 142 -4.11 -3.92 11.48
CA ALA A 142 -4.12 -5.38 11.37
C ALA A 142 -4.21 -5.82 9.89
N ALA A 143 -5.08 -5.23 9.10
CA ALA A 143 -5.24 -5.54 7.68
C ALA A 143 -3.96 -5.26 6.89
N VAL A 144 -3.33 -4.10 7.10
CA VAL A 144 -2.06 -3.74 6.45
C VAL A 144 -0.95 -4.69 6.86
N SER A 145 -0.84 -5.02 8.16
CA SER A 145 0.15 -5.99 8.64
C SER A 145 -0.02 -7.36 8.00
N PHE A 146 -1.27 -7.82 7.88
CA PHE A 146 -1.58 -9.09 7.22
C PHE A 146 -1.15 -9.08 5.74
N VAL A 147 -1.46 -8.02 5.01
CA VAL A 147 -1.04 -7.86 3.61
C VAL A 147 0.48 -7.87 3.48
N LEU A 148 1.19 -7.12 4.33
CA LEU A 148 2.66 -7.07 4.31
C LEU A 148 3.29 -8.44 4.59
N ILE A 149 2.78 -9.18 5.57
CA ILE A 149 3.26 -10.53 5.88
C ILE A 149 2.96 -11.49 4.73
N ALA A 150 1.78 -11.40 4.12
CA ALA A 150 1.42 -12.23 2.97
C ALA A 150 2.36 -11.95 1.76
N VAL A 151 2.66 -10.70 1.47
CA VAL A 151 3.62 -10.31 0.43
C VAL A 151 5.03 -10.82 0.74
N ALA A 152 5.48 -10.71 1.99
CA ALA A 152 6.78 -11.23 2.42
C ALA A 152 6.87 -12.75 2.26
N LEU A 153 5.81 -13.50 2.60
CA LEU A 153 5.72 -14.94 2.40
C LEU A 153 5.78 -15.30 0.92
N LEU A 154 5.00 -14.64 0.08
CA LEU A 154 4.99 -14.87 -1.37
C LEU A 154 6.36 -14.58 -2.00
N ALA A 155 6.99 -13.47 -1.63
CA ALA A 155 8.32 -13.10 -2.12
C ALA A 155 9.40 -14.11 -1.68
N SER A 156 9.26 -14.69 -0.49
CA SER A 156 10.18 -15.69 0.05
C SER A 156 9.96 -17.10 -0.53
N TYR A 157 8.78 -17.37 -1.08
CA TYR A 157 8.42 -18.71 -1.56
C TYR A 157 9.29 -19.17 -2.74
N LEU A 158 9.53 -18.29 -3.72
CA LEU A 158 10.34 -18.63 -4.90
C LEU A 158 11.78 -19.02 -4.55
N PRO A 159 12.56 -18.21 -3.77
CA PRO A 159 13.90 -18.58 -3.37
C PRO A 159 13.91 -19.83 -2.47
N ALA A 160 12.94 -20.00 -1.58
CA ALA A 160 12.81 -21.18 -0.75
C ALA A 160 12.59 -22.46 -1.59
N ARG A 161 11.73 -22.39 -2.59
CA ARG A 161 11.50 -23.51 -3.53
C ARG A 161 12.73 -23.81 -4.38
N ARG A 162 13.48 -22.82 -4.83
CA ARG A 162 14.72 -23.03 -5.58
C ARG A 162 15.77 -23.71 -4.70
N ALA A 163 15.98 -23.20 -3.48
CA ALA A 163 16.92 -23.79 -2.54
C ALA A 163 16.62 -25.25 -2.19
N SER A 164 15.33 -25.59 -2.04
CA SER A 164 14.92 -26.97 -1.73
C SER A 164 15.12 -27.97 -2.87
N ARG A 165 15.47 -27.50 -4.06
CA ARG A 165 15.70 -28.30 -5.27
C ARG A 165 17.18 -28.38 -5.68
N ILE A 166 18.09 -27.81 -4.90
CA ILE A 166 19.52 -27.90 -5.13
C ILE A 166 19.93 -29.38 -5.05
N ASP A 167 20.60 -29.87 -6.10
CA ASP A 167 21.14 -31.22 -6.10
C ASP A 167 22.42 -31.26 -5.24
N PRO A 168 22.45 -32.08 -4.19
CA PRO A 168 23.62 -32.21 -3.33
C PRO A 168 24.90 -32.57 -4.07
N LEU A 169 24.80 -33.38 -5.13
CA LEU A 169 25.96 -33.79 -5.92
C LEU A 169 26.58 -32.63 -6.71
N VAL A 170 25.74 -31.74 -7.23
CA VAL A 170 26.22 -30.55 -7.96
C VAL A 170 26.81 -29.53 -6.98
N ALA A 171 26.15 -29.31 -5.83
CA ALA A 171 26.62 -28.36 -4.82
C ALA A 171 27.98 -28.71 -4.19
N LEU A 172 28.40 -29.98 -4.27
CA LEU A 172 29.69 -30.47 -3.76
C LEU A 172 30.78 -30.56 -4.84
N ARG A 173 30.42 -30.42 -6.13
CA ARG A 173 31.31 -30.58 -7.29
C ARG A 173 31.87 -29.26 -7.82
N ASP A 174 31.24 -28.13 -7.50
CA ASP A 174 31.74 -26.81 -7.90
C ASP A 174 32.95 -26.42 -7.01
N GLU A 175 34.12 -26.89 -7.43
CA GLU A 175 35.43 -26.33 -7.11
C GLU A 175 35.97 -25.56 -8.30
#